data_cdcd791190e3fcea45f0f2008ffe5794
#
_entry.id   cdcd791190e3fcea45f0f2008ffe5794
#
_cell.length_a   1.000
_cell.length_b   1.000
_cell.length_c   1.000
_cell.angle_alpha   90.00
_cell.angle_beta   90.00
_cell.angle_gamma   90.00
#
_symmetry.space_group_name_H-M   'P 1'
#
loop_
_entity.id
_entity.type
_entity.pdbx_description
1 polymer ?
#
loop_
_entity_poly.entity_id
_entity_poly.type
_entity_poly.pdbx_seq_one_letter_code
_entity_poly.pdbx_strand_id
1 'polypeptide(L)'
;TTLFRSDVRDTVTIYSILTTSDQAYSKTDLNSDTLEKEDGDEAGPFDLGVSITETLDDDKETQIVYYSTSNLMESQVNQMVSGGNEKLIIESLKWMTDTEDSATVSIPSKSLSVSYLTLTDYDAAFWKICTIGLIPGFFLVVGFAVWMKRRKA
;
A
#
# COMPACT_ATOMS: atom_id res chain seq x y z
N THR A 1 -11.32 -19.52 1.23
CA THR A 1 -12.77 -19.27 1.16
C THR A 1 -13.12 -19.01 -0.28
N THR A 2 -13.64 -20.00 -0.98
CA THR A 2 -14.17 -19.82 -2.32
C THR A 2 -15.43 -18.97 -2.24
N LEU A 3 -15.29 -17.68 -2.41
CA LEU A 3 -16.41 -16.73 -2.52
C LEU A 3 -17.24 -16.99 -3.78
N PHE A 4 -16.67 -17.67 -4.76
CA PHE A 4 -17.29 -17.96 -6.03
C PHE A 4 -17.57 -19.46 -6.12
N ARG A 5 -18.86 -19.82 -6.08
CA ARG A 5 -19.32 -21.20 -6.24
C ARG A 5 -19.20 -21.65 -7.69
N SER A 6 -19.01 -22.96 -7.85
CA SER A 6 -19.02 -23.62 -9.16
C SER A 6 -20.39 -23.64 -9.85
N ASP A 7 -21.48 -23.36 -9.11
CA ASP A 7 -22.83 -23.30 -9.65
C ASP A 7 -23.14 -21.88 -10.16
N VAL A 8 -22.43 -21.47 -11.18
CA VAL A 8 -22.68 -20.20 -11.87
C VAL A 8 -23.71 -20.46 -12.99
N ARG A 9 -24.63 -19.51 -13.20
CA ARG A 9 -25.56 -19.57 -14.33
C ARG A 9 -24.78 -19.59 -15.65
N ASP A 10 -25.27 -20.27 -16.66
CA ASP A 10 -24.65 -20.39 -17.99
C ASP A 10 -24.40 -19.03 -18.67
N THR A 11 -25.12 -17.99 -18.25
CA THR A 11 -25.00 -16.62 -18.74
C THR A 11 -23.88 -15.82 -18.05
N VAL A 12 -23.28 -16.34 -16.98
CA VAL A 12 -22.26 -15.66 -16.18
C VAL A 12 -20.90 -16.26 -16.45
N THR A 13 -19.96 -15.40 -16.80
CA THR A 13 -18.54 -15.76 -16.98
C THR A 13 -17.70 -15.05 -15.92
N ILE A 14 -16.82 -15.79 -15.27
CA ILE A 14 -15.93 -15.26 -14.23
C ILE A 14 -14.50 -15.50 -14.64
N TYR A 15 -13.70 -14.43 -14.65
CA TYR A 15 -12.26 -14.50 -14.89
C TYR A 15 -11.48 -13.98 -13.67
N SER A 16 -10.45 -14.70 -13.28
CA SER A 16 -9.51 -14.24 -12.25
C SER A 16 -8.54 -13.22 -12.85
N ILE A 17 -8.46 -12.03 -12.26
CA ILE A 17 -7.58 -10.95 -12.66
C ILE A 17 -6.44 -10.71 -11.66
N LEU A 18 -6.58 -11.19 -10.44
CA LEU A 18 -5.55 -11.10 -9.42
C LEU A 18 -5.57 -12.37 -8.56
N THR A 19 -4.49 -13.12 -8.59
CA THR A 19 -4.33 -14.37 -7.81
C THR A 19 -3.10 -14.29 -6.91
N THR A 20 -3.14 -14.99 -5.79
CA THR A 20 -1.96 -15.18 -4.96
C THR A 20 -0.99 -16.19 -5.60
N SER A 21 0.22 -16.26 -5.09
CA SER A 21 1.16 -17.34 -5.45
C SER A 21 0.69 -18.69 -4.91
N ASP A 22 1.21 -19.77 -5.48
CA ASP A 22 0.95 -21.15 -5.02
C ASP A 22 1.46 -21.41 -3.59
N GLN A 23 2.35 -20.55 -3.09
CA GLN A 23 2.90 -20.65 -1.74
C GLN A 23 2.06 -19.90 -0.69
N ALA A 24 1.02 -19.18 -1.12
CA ALA A 24 0.13 -18.50 -0.21
C ALA A 24 -0.71 -19.50 0.58
N TYR A 25 -1.08 -19.12 1.78
CA TYR A 25 -2.00 -19.88 2.61
C TYR A 25 -2.96 -18.93 3.34
N SER A 26 -4.15 -19.43 3.64
CA SER A 26 -5.16 -18.72 4.39
C SER A 26 -5.18 -19.24 5.82
N LYS A 27 -4.92 -18.37 6.80
CA LYS A 27 -4.99 -18.71 8.22
C LYS A 27 -6.44 -19.01 8.61
N THR A 28 -6.64 -20.19 9.16
CA THR A 28 -7.94 -20.62 9.68
C THR A 28 -8.14 -20.17 11.12
N ASP A 29 -7.08 -20.21 11.92
CA ASP A 29 -7.08 -19.67 13.30
C ASP A 29 -6.53 -18.25 13.32
N LEU A 30 -7.43 -17.28 13.47
CA LEU A 30 -7.09 -15.85 13.55
C LEU A 30 -6.50 -15.43 14.91
N ASN A 31 -6.52 -16.32 15.92
CA ASN A 31 -5.94 -16.06 17.24
C ASN A 31 -4.53 -16.65 17.38
N SER A 32 -4.03 -17.33 16.36
CA SER A 32 -2.67 -17.85 16.35
C SER A 32 -1.65 -16.71 16.26
N ASP A 33 -0.67 -16.73 17.15
CA ASP A 33 0.44 -15.75 17.17
C ASP A 33 1.49 -16.01 16.08
N THR A 34 1.43 -17.16 15.39
CA THR A 34 2.38 -17.48 14.33
C THR A 34 1.89 -17.02 12.96
N LEU A 35 2.82 -16.48 12.18
CA LEU A 35 2.60 -16.16 10.76
C LEU A 35 2.99 -17.31 9.84
N GLU A 36 3.51 -18.41 10.37
CA GLU A 36 3.84 -19.59 9.57
C GLU A 36 2.58 -20.43 9.30
N LYS A 37 2.65 -21.23 8.24
CA LYS A 37 1.59 -22.16 7.88
C LYS A 37 1.44 -23.24 8.95
N GLU A 38 0.21 -23.41 9.43
CA GLU A 38 -0.15 -24.43 10.41
C GLU A 38 -1.02 -25.54 9.81
N ASP A 39 -1.15 -26.64 10.56
CA ASP A 39 -2.06 -27.71 10.18
C ASP A 39 -3.51 -27.20 10.22
N GLY A 40 -4.20 -27.29 9.09
CA GLY A 40 -5.56 -26.80 8.92
C GLY A 40 -5.65 -25.51 8.10
N ASP A 41 -4.51 -24.82 7.81
CA ASP A 41 -4.50 -23.67 6.92
C ASP A 41 -4.68 -24.12 5.46
N GLU A 42 -5.58 -23.46 4.74
CA GLU A 42 -5.82 -23.73 3.33
C GLU A 42 -4.65 -23.25 2.48
N ALA A 43 -4.19 -24.09 1.55
CA ALA A 43 -3.17 -23.73 0.59
C ALA A 43 -3.77 -22.99 -0.62
N GLY A 44 -3.04 -21.97 -1.12
CA GLY A 44 -3.39 -21.24 -2.34
C GLY A 44 -3.14 -22.07 -3.62
N PRO A 45 -3.31 -21.45 -4.79
CA PRO A 45 -3.58 -20.02 -4.99
C PRO A 45 -5.02 -19.60 -4.65
N PHE A 46 -5.22 -18.32 -4.29
CA PHE A 46 -6.52 -17.74 -4.01
C PHE A 46 -6.80 -16.58 -4.98
N ASP A 47 -8.04 -16.46 -5.43
CA ASP A 47 -8.47 -15.33 -6.23
C ASP A 47 -8.75 -14.11 -5.34
N LEU A 48 -7.95 -13.08 -5.52
CA LEU A 48 -8.09 -11.81 -4.80
C LEU A 48 -8.84 -10.75 -5.60
N GLY A 49 -8.92 -10.92 -6.90
CA GLY A 49 -9.67 -10.05 -7.80
C GLY A 49 -10.24 -10.84 -8.95
N VAL A 50 -11.51 -10.58 -9.27
CA VAL A 50 -12.21 -11.24 -10.36
C VAL A 50 -13.01 -10.25 -11.17
N SER A 51 -13.13 -10.50 -12.46
CA SER A 51 -14.09 -9.86 -13.35
C SER A 51 -15.24 -10.83 -13.63
N ILE A 52 -16.44 -10.31 -13.60
CA ILE A 52 -17.68 -11.06 -13.82
C ILE A 52 -18.41 -10.38 -14.94
N THR A 53 -18.76 -11.14 -15.96
CA THR A 53 -19.61 -10.69 -17.07
C THR A 53 -20.87 -11.55 -17.08
N GLU A 54 -22.02 -10.93 -17.15
CA GLU A 54 -23.30 -11.58 -17.34
C GLU A 54 -23.96 -11.07 -18.62
N THR A 55 -24.23 -11.98 -19.53
CA THR A 55 -24.96 -11.68 -20.77
C THR A 55 -26.45 -11.77 -20.48
N LEU A 56 -27.16 -10.67 -20.69
CA LEU A 56 -28.60 -10.54 -20.52
C LEU A 56 -29.32 -10.74 -21.87
N ASP A 57 -30.65 -10.80 -21.83
CA ASP A 57 -31.47 -10.77 -23.03
C ASP A 57 -31.18 -9.44 -23.81
N ASP A 58 -31.31 -9.50 -25.15
CA ASP A 58 -31.02 -8.36 -26.05
C ASP A 58 -29.56 -7.97 -26.24
N ASP A 59 -28.60 -8.91 -26.14
CA ASP A 59 -27.17 -8.68 -26.29
C ASP A 59 -26.60 -7.60 -25.33
N LYS A 60 -27.25 -7.39 -24.20
CA LYS A 60 -26.74 -6.52 -23.14
C LYS A 60 -25.83 -7.28 -22.21
N GLU A 61 -24.74 -6.67 -21.80
CA GLU A 61 -23.82 -7.24 -20.84
C GLU A 61 -23.79 -6.41 -19.56
N THR A 62 -23.72 -7.09 -18.44
CA THR A 62 -23.42 -6.48 -17.13
C THR A 62 -22.03 -6.89 -16.72
N GLN A 63 -21.21 -5.92 -16.35
CA GLN A 63 -19.83 -6.14 -15.96
C GLN A 63 -19.60 -5.71 -14.51
N ILE A 64 -18.95 -6.55 -13.74
CA ILE A 64 -18.63 -6.32 -12.34
C ILE A 64 -17.16 -6.69 -12.14
N VAL A 65 -16.42 -5.85 -11.41
CA VAL A 65 -15.10 -6.19 -10.90
C VAL A 65 -15.15 -6.21 -9.39
N TYR A 66 -14.65 -7.28 -8.80
CA TYR A 66 -14.62 -7.46 -7.35
C TYR A 66 -13.17 -7.68 -6.88
N TYR A 67 -12.80 -6.96 -5.85
CA TYR A 67 -11.54 -7.14 -5.13
C TYR A 67 -11.80 -7.52 -3.68
N SER A 68 -11.06 -8.51 -3.17
CA SER A 68 -11.26 -9.05 -1.82
C SER A 68 -10.67 -8.16 -0.71
N THR A 69 -9.93 -7.11 -1.06
CA THR A 69 -9.29 -6.22 -0.10
C THR A 69 -9.43 -4.75 -0.49
N SER A 70 -9.69 -3.90 0.51
CA SER A 70 -9.66 -2.44 0.35
C SER A 70 -8.24 -1.86 0.38
N ASN A 71 -7.26 -2.61 0.91
CA ASN A 71 -5.86 -2.16 1.01
C ASN A 71 -5.22 -1.94 -0.37
N LEU A 72 -5.83 -2.50 -1.42
CA LEU A 72 -5.44 -2.25 -2.81
C LEU A 72 -5.36 -0.75 -3.14
N MET A 73 -6.24 0.07 -2.53
CA MET A 73 -6.33 1.52 -2.76
C MET A 73 -5.45 2.34 -1.79
N GLU A 74 -4.76 1.68 -0.87
CA GLU A 74 -3.91 2.38 0.09
C GLU A 74 -2.62 2.88 -0.57
N SER A 75 -2.29 4.16 -0.33
CA SER A 75 -1.13 4.81 -0.97
C SER A 75 0.19 4.11 -0.67
N GLN A 76 0.38 3.59 0.55
CA GLN A 76 1.61 2.89 0.93
C GLN A 76 1.73 1.57 0.17
N VAL A 77 0.64 0.80 0.09
CA VAL A 77 0.61 -0.47 -0.65
C VAL A 77 0.82 -0.24 -2.14
N ASN A 78 0.20 0.80 -2.71
CA ASN A 78 0.38 1.16 -4.12
C ASN A 78 1.84 1.56 -4.43
N GLN A 79 2.52 2.27 -3.52
CA GLN A 79 3.93 2.60 -3.67
C GLN A 79 4.83 1.35 -3.65
N MET A 80 4.53 0.36 -2.81
CA MET A 80 5.30 -0.90 -2.74
C MET A 80 5.28 -1.67 -4.05
N VAL A 81 4.19 -1.57 -4.82
CA VAL A 81 4.01 -2.20 -6.13
C VAL A 81 4.21 -1.22 -7.31
N SER A 82 4.92 -0.12 -7.07
CA SER A 82 5.25 0.89 -8.10
C SER A 82 4.04 1.44 -8.87
N GLY A 83 2.92 1.62 -8.20
CA GLY A 83 1.68 2.13 -8.78
C GLY A 83 0.83 1.08 -9.51
N GLY A 84 1.20 -0.19 -9.41
CA GLY A 84 0.50 -1.29 -10.09
C GLY A 84 -0.97 -1.41 -9.69
N ASN A 85 -1.31 -1.17 -8.43
CA ASN A 85 -2.68 -1.25 -7.94
C ASN A 85 -3.58 -0.16 -8.53
N GLU A 86 -3.09 1.07 -8.58
CA GLU A 86 -3.82 2.19 -9.19
C GLU A 86 -4.09 1.91 -10.68
N LYS A 87 -3.08 1.43 -11.39
CA LYS A 87 -3.22 1.06 -12.80
C LYS A 87 -4.26 -0.05 -12.98
N LEU A 88 -4.23 -1.08 -12.15
CA LEU A 88 -5.20 -2.18 -12.20
C LEU A 88 -6.64 -1.68 -12.03
N ILE A 89 -6.88 -0.78 -11.07
CA ILE A 89 -8.21 -0.19 -10.83
C ILE A 89 -8.65 0.65 -12.02
N ILE A 90 -7.77 1.48 -12.58
CA ILE A 90 -8.08 2.31 -13.74
C ILE A 90 -8.43 1.45 -14.96
N GLU A 91 -7.66 0.42 -15.24
CA GLU A 91 -7.95 -0.50 -16.36
C GLU A 91 -9.26 -1.27 -16.14
N SER A 92 -9.57 -1.65 -14.90
CA SER A 92 -10.86 -2.27 -14.57
C SER A 92 -12.04 -1.33 -14.80
N LEU A 93 -11.89 -0.05 -14.45
CA LEU A 93 -12.92 0.96 -14.71
C LEU A 93 -13.12 1.20 -16.22
N LYS A 94 -12.04 1.27 -17.00
CA LYS A 94 -12.11 1.38 -18.45
C LYS A 94 -12.86 0.20 -19.06
N TRP A 95 -12.50 -1.01 -18.63
CA TRP A 95 -13.17 -2.22 -19.10
C TRP A 95 -14.67 -2.20 -18.78
N MET A 96 -15.09 -1.83 -17.56
CA MET A 96 -16.49 -1.74 -17.17
C MET A 96 -17.28 -0.64 -17.92
N THR A 97 -16.59 0.39 -18.44
CA THR A 97 -17.24 1.51 -19.12
C THR A 97 -17.15 1.44 -20.64
N ASP A 98 -16.58 0.36 -21.17
CA ASP A 98 -16.30 0.18 -22.64
C ASP A 98 -15.57 1.41 -23.24
N THR A 99 -14.65 1.99 -22.45
CA THR A 99 -13.99 3.25 -22.80
C THR A 99 -12.54 3.00 -23.25
N GLU A 100 -12.28 1.87 -23.91
CA GLU A 100 -10.91 1.51 -24.33
C GLU A 100 -10.29 2.54 -25.27
N ASP A 101 -11.11 3.22 -26.07
CA ASP A 101 -10.68 4.23 -27.06
C ASP A 101 -10.76 5.69 -26.57
N SER A 102 -11.27 5.93 -25.39
CA SER A 102 -11.32 7.30 -24.87
C SER A 102 -9.94 7.73 -24.40
N ALA A 103 -9.39 8.74 -25.05
CA ALA A 103 -8.19 9.42 -24.59
C ALA A 103 -8.39 9.84 -23.13
N THR A 104 -7.87 9.04 -22.21
CA THR A 104 -7.88 9.39 -20.80
C THR A 104 -7.04 10.64 -20.64
N VAL A 105 -7.71 11.75 -20.37
CA VAL A 105 -7.01 12.94 -19.87
C VAL A 105 -6.37 12.52 -18.57
N SER A 106 -5.08 12.19 -18.63
CA SER A 106 -4.28 11.94 -17.43
C SER A 106 -4.24 13.24 -16.65
N ILE A 107 -5.16 13.38 -15.71
CA ILE A 107 -5.04 14.42 -14.70
C ILE A 107 -3.95 13.94 -13.75
N PRO A 108 -2.75 14.56 -13.77
CA PRO A 108 -1.70 14.14 -12.87
C PRO A 108 -2.23 14.29 -11.43
N SER A 109 -2.37 13.18 -10.73
CA SER A 109 -2.74 13.21 -9.33
C SER A 109 -1.67 13.98 -8.58
N LYS A 110 -2.03 15.14 -8.04
CA LYS A 110 -1.15 15.85 -7.13
C LYS A 110 -1.05 14.99 -5.87
N SER A 111 0.10 14.34 -5.71
CA SER A 111 0.38 13.61 -4.49
C SER A 111 0.27 14.59 -3.31
N LEU A 112 -0.75 14.43 -2.51
CA LEU A 112 -0.89 15.09 -1.20
C LEU A 112 -0.09 14.33 -0.12
N SER A 113 0.76 13.39 -0.53
CA SER A 113 1.64 12.69 0.39
C SER A 113 2.55 13.73 1.05
N VAL A 114 2.31 13.96 2.32
CA VAL A 114 3.23 14.70 3.17
C VAL A 114 4.51 13.86 3.21
N SER A 115 5.57 14.37 2.59
CA SER A 115 6.89 13.76 2.70
C SER A 115 7.32 13.90 4.17
N TYR A 116 7.18 12.84 4.93
CA TYR A 116 7.75 12.78 6.26
C TYR A 116 9.27 12.62 6.11
N LEU A 117 10.01 13.52 6.75
CA LEU A 117 11.44 13.36 6.88
C LEU A 117 11.69 12.17 7.82
N THR A 118 12.02 11.02 7.26
CA THR A 118 12.44 9.84 8.04
C THR A 118 13.88 10.08 8.51
N LEU A 119 14.02 10.57 9.73
CA LEU A 119 15.31 10.63 10.40
C LEU A 119 15.65 9.23 10.92
N THR A 120 16.84 8.75 10.59
CA THR A 120 17.36 7.54 11.24
C THR A 120 17.66 7.86 12.71
N ASP A 121 17.63 6.84 13.57
CA ASP A 121 17.96 7.00 15.00
C ASP A 121 19.34 7.64 15.20
N TYR A 122 20.27 7.36 14.29
CA TYR A 122 21.61 7.95 14.29
C TYR A 122 21.56 9.45 14.01
N ASP A 123 20.82 9.90 13.00
CA ASP A 123 20.69 11.32 12.66
C ASP A 123 19.97 12.08 13.79
N ALA A 124 18.93 11.48 14.37
CA ALA A 124 18.24 12.07 15.52
C ALA A 124 19.16 12.23 16.72
N ALA A 125 20.00 11.24 17.03
CA ALA A 125 20.99 11.31 18.12
C ALA A 125 22.05 12.36 17.84
N PHE A 126 22.57 12.44 16.61
CA PHE A 126 23.55 13.44 16.22
C PHE A 126 23.03 14.88 16.41
N TRP A 127 21.85 15.17 15.88
CA TRP A 127 21.23 16.48 16.02
C TRP A 127 20.90 16.84 17.47
N LYS A 128 20.51 15.85 18.28
CA LYS A 128 20.26 16.02 19.71
C LYS A 128 21.54 16.44 20.45
N ILE A 129 22.68 15.79 20.18
CA ILE A 129 23.97 16.12 20.76
C ILE A 129 24.44 17.51 20.32
N CYS A 130 24.30 17.86 19.04
CA CYS A 130 24.66 19.17 18.52
C CYS A 130 23.86 20.30 19.18
N THR A 131 22.54 20.13 19.28
CA THR A 131 21.65 21.19 19.77
C THR A 131 21.74 21.36 21.28
N ILE A 132 21.73 20.24 22.04
CA ILE A 132 21.66 20.26 23.51
C ILE A 132 23.07 20.38 24.13
N GLY A 133 24.10 19.82 23.49
CA GLY A 133 25.47 19.77 24.03
C GLY A 133 26.38 20.83 23.44
N LEU A 134 26.59 20.82 22.13
CA LEU A 134 27.62 21.60 21.47
C LEU A 134 27.30 23.10 21.50
N ILE A 135 26.09 23.52 21.22
CA ILE A 135 25.72 24.94 21.20
C ILE A 135 25.79 25.55 22.59
N PRO A 136 25.18 25.02 23.66
CA PRO A 136 25.35 25.57 25.01
C PRO A 136 26.79 25.49 25.51
N GLY A 137 27.47 24.38 25.21
CA GLY A 137 28.89 24.21 25.58
C GLY A 137 29.80 25.28 24.97
N PHE A 138 29.59 25.67 23.73
CA PHE A 138 30.30 26.75 23.09
C PHE A 138 30.15 28.09 23.85
N PHE A 139 28.92 28.45 24.21
CA PHE A 139 28.68 29.67 24.97
C PHE A 139 29.30 29.64 26.39
N LEU A 140 29.32 28.48 27.05
CA LEU A 140 30.00 28.33 28.34
C LEU A 140 31.53 28.53 28.20
N VAL A 141 32.15 27.95 27.17
CA VAL A 141 33.60 28.12 26.93
C VAL A 141 33.93 29.57 26.63
N VAL A 142 33.15 30.24 25.77
CA VAL A 142 33.34 31.66 25.48
C VAL A 142 33.18 32.53 26.73
N GLY A 143 32.11 32.28 27.52
CA GLY A 143 31.83 32.97 28.76
C GLY A 143 32.99 32.78 29.78
N PHE A 144 33.49 31.57 29.91
CA PHE A 144 34.61 31.26 30.78
C PHE A 144 35.91 31.94 30.33
N ALA A 145 36.18 31.96 29.02
CA ALA A 145 37.35 32.65 28.47
C ALA A 145 37.30 34.17 28.73
N VAL A 146 36.16 34.81 28.54
CA VAL A 146 35.94 36.24 28.83
C VAL A 146 36.08 36.49 30.33
N TRP A 147 35.55 35.65 31.19
CA TRP A 147 35.70 35.76 32.64
C TRP A 147 37.15 35.67 33.08
N MET A 148 37.90 34.67 32.56
CA MET A 148 39.34 34.55 32.86
C MET A 148 40.16 35.78 32.39
N LYS A 149 39.84 36.32 31.19
CA LYS A 149 40.53 37.52 30.70
C LYS A 149 40.26 38.72 31.58
N ARG A 150 39.02 38.90 32.05
CA ARG A 150 38.70 40.01 32.97
C ARG A 150 39.32 39.88 34.36
N ARG A 151 39.52 38.65 34.85
CA ARG A 151 40.14 38.42 36.17
C ARG A 151 41.66 38.69 36.17
N LYS A 152 42.31 38.65 34.99
CA LYS A 152 43.74 38.89 34.85
C LYS A 152 44.05 40.33 34.48
N ALA A 153 43.07 41.16 34.17
CA ALA A 153 43.20 42.60 33.98
C ALA A 153 42.86 43.34 35.28
#